data_b133cc694360cd3f21c3372b928fb2f4
#
_entry.id   b133cc694360cd3f21c3372b928fb2f4
#
_cell.length_a   1.000
_cell.length_b   1.000
_cell.length_c   1.000
_cell.angle_alpha   90.00
_cell.angle_beta   90.00
_cell.angle_gamma   90.00
#
_symmetry.space_group_name_H-M   'P 1'
#
loop_
_entity.id
_entity.type
_entity.pdbx_description
1 polymer ?
#
loop_
_entity_poly.entity_id
_entity_poly.type
_entity_poly.pdbx_seq_one_letter_code
_entity_poly.pdbx_strand_id
1 'polypeptide(L)'
;SMGAQEIKRSLKTSDYREACRQLPLALAKIEATFTEARRKLLSHPATHLSDPEIHQLALLWFHGYEQQSRDKGLRLNFDPSEIDDIIHILEIDEYDLRQSTNPNTLAWVQKNANEFLQYQNVSLDSTGREYELFCSYINRAMIESVRRSKDRCLGESGIESYDQAFAAVNADAPKPELP
;
A
#
# COMPACT_ATOMS: atom_id res chain seq x y z
N SER A 1 5.24 -0.06 -13.27
CA SER A 1 6.20 -1.17 -13.41
C SER A 1 7.43 -0.82 -12.60
N MET A 2 7.52 -1.35 -11.39
CA MET A 2 8.78 -1.31 -10.63
C MET A 2 9.76 -2.21 -11.38
N GLY A 3 10.71 -1.61 -12.10
CA GLY A 3 11.83 -2.34 -12.65
C GLY A 3 12.67 -2.84 -11.48
N ALA A 4 12.70 -4.15 -11.27
CA ALA A 4 13.65 -4.75 -10.37
C ALA A 4 15.06 -4.34 -10.86
N GLN A 5 15.75 -3.47 -10.15
CA GLN A 5 17.12 -3.12 -10.44
C GLN A 5 17.98 -4.35 -10.11
N GLU A 6 18.35 -5.07 -11.17
CA GLU A 6 19.26 -6.20 -11.05
C GLU A 6 20.69 -5.69 -10.85
N ILE A 7 21.33 -6.08 -9.74
CA ILE A 7 22.73 -5.74 -9.50
C ILE A 7 23.60 -6.85 -10.10
N LYS A 8 24.25 -6.54 -11.22
CA LYS A 8 25.23 -7.43 -11.87
C LYS A 8 26.64 -7.05 -11.44
N ARG A 9 27.39 -7.98 -10.89
CA ARG A 9 28.78 -7.80 -10.52
C ARG A 9 29.63 -8.93 -11.09
N SER A 10 30.62 -8.59 -11.93
CA SER A 10 31.59 -9.54 -12.45
C SER A 10 32.59 -9.92 -11.35
N LEU A 11 32.87 -11.19 -11.22
CA LEU A 11 33.95 -11.72 -10.35
C LEU A 11 35.33 -11.62 -11.00
N LYS A 12 35.43 -11.15 -12.28
CA LYS A 12 36.67 -10.94 -13.03
C LYS A 12 37.57 -12.17 -13.10
N THR A 13 37.00 -13.36 -13.10
CA THR A 13 37.70 -14.63 -13.25
C THR A 13 36.91 -15.54 -14.19
N SER A 14 37.60 -16.37 -14.97
CA SER A 14 37.04 -17.46 -15.75
C SER A 14 37.26 -18.83 -15.06
N ASP A 15 38.05 -18.87 -13.99
CA ASP A 15 38.29 -20.08 -13.21
C ASP A 15 37.14 -20.31 -12.23
N TYR A 16 36.50 -21.49 -12.36
CA TYR A 16 35.36 -21.86 -11.51
C TYR A 16 35.73 -21.94 -10.03
N ARG A 17 36.88 -22.48 -9.67
CA ARG A 17 37.31 -22.62 -8.27
C ARG A 17 37.56 -21.25 -7.64
N GLU A 18 38.17 -20.35 -8.39
CA GLU A 18 38.42 -18.99 -7.96
C GLU A 18 37.10 -18.21 -7.84
N ALA A 19 36.15 -18.41 -8.77
CA ALA A 19 34.81 -17.82 -8.69
C ALA A 19 34.07 -18.26 -7.44
N CYS A 20 34.10 -19.56 -7.10
CA CYS A 20 33.49 -20.09 -5.86
C CYS A 20 34.11 -19.50 -4.60
N ARG A 21 35.41 -19.20 -4.62
CA ARG A 21 36.10 -18.57 -3.48
C ARG A 21 35.73 -17.09 -3.33
N GLN A 22 35.55 -16.38 -4.44
CA GLN A 22 35.24 -14.95 -4.46
C GLN A 22 33.75 -14.64 -4.23
N LEU A 23 32.86 -15.58 -4.56
CA LEU A 23 31.42 -15.40 -4.47
C LEU A 23 30.91 -14.96 -3.08
N PRO A 24 31.32 -15.61 -1.96
CA PRO A 24 30.90 -15.18 -0.61
C PRO A 24 31.32 -13.76 -0.28
N LEU A 25 32.51 -13.35 -0.71
CA LEU A 25 33.01 -11.98 -0.49
C LEU A 25 32.23 -10.96 -1.33
N ALA A 26 31.84 -11.33 -2.54
CA ALA A 26 31.01 -10.47 -3.40
C ALA A 26 29.59 -10.32 -2.82
N LEU A 27 28.98 -11.39 -2.35
CA LEU A 27 27.68 -11.39 -1.69
C LEU A 27 27.70 -10.54 -0.43
N ALA A 28 28.70 -10.70 0.44
CA ALA A 28 28.83 -9.91 1.67
C ALA A 28 28.93 -8.40 1.34
N LYS A 29 29.62 -8.01 0.28
CA LYS A 29 29.70 -6.61 -0.16
C LYS A 29 28.37 -6.09 -0.68
N ILE A 30 27.59 -6.90 -1.40
CA ILE A 30 26.26 -6.55 -1.87
C ILE A 30 25.31 -6.38 -0.67
N GLU A 31 25.32 -7.32 0.27
CA GLU A 31 24.52 -7.22 1.49
C GLU A 31 24.88 -5.99 2.35
N ALA A 32 26.17 -5.67 2.48
CA ALA A 32 26.60 -4.44 3.16
C ALA A 32 26.06 -3.18 2.44
N THR A 33 26.02 -3.17 1.10
CA THR A 33 25.44 -2.07 0.33
C THR A 33 23.94 -1.93 0.57
N PHE A 34 23.20 -3.06 0.62
CA PHE A 34 21.77 -3.04 0.94
C PHE A 34 21.51 -2.63 2.38
N THR A 35 22.35 -3.09 3.32
CA THR A 35 22.23 -2.70 4.74
C THR A 35 22.48 -1.21 4.91
N GLU A 36 23.49 -0.65 4.23
CA GLU A 36 23.74 0.79 4.26
C GLU A 36 22.63 1.60 3.58
N ALA A 37 22.09 1.12 2.46
CA ALA A 37 20.94 1.75 1.83
C ALA A 37 19.70 1.73 2.73
N ARG A 38 19.42 0.59 3.38
CA ARG A 38 18.34 0.49 4.38
C ARG A 38 18.60 1.44 5.56
N ARG A 39 19.83 1.49 6.07
CA ARG A 39 20.20 2.42 7.15
C ARG A 39 19.98 3.87 6.75
N LYS A 40 20.32 4.26 5.54
CA LYS A 40 20.07 5.60 5.01
C LYS A 40 18.59 5.90 4.86
N LEU A 41 17.78 4.95 4.40
CA LEU A 41 16.33 5.07 4.34
C LEU A 41 15.70 5.23 5.73
N LEU A 42 16.22 4.47 6.73
CA LEU A 42 15.79 4.56 8.12
C LEU A 42 16.33 5.78 8.86
N SER A 43 17.38 6.43 8.34
CA SER A 43 17.97 7.66 8.93
C SER A 43 17.41 8.96 8.38
N HIS A 44 16.37 8.91 7.54
CA HIS A 44 15.61 10.11 7.25
C HIS A 44 14.93 10.56 8.54
N PRO A 45 15.12 11.83 8.96
CA PRO A 45 14.40 12.33 10.12
C PRO A 45 12.91 12.10 9.88
N ALA A 46 12.21 11.60 10.90
CA ALA A 46 10.77 11.42 10.81
C ALA A 46 10.14 12.73 10.35
N THR A 47 9.35 12.68 9.30
CA THR A 47 8.65 13.85 8.79
C THR A 47 7.52 14.17 9.76
N HIS A 48 7.56 15.36 10.36
CA HIS A 48 6.44 15.83 11.17
C HIS A 48 5.37 16.40 10.23
N LEU A 49 4.22 15.75 10.19
CA LEU A 49 3.08 16.17 9.40
C LEU A 49 1.94 16.62 10.32
N SER A 50 1.27 17.68 9.92
CA SER A 50 0.02 18.10 10.57
C SER A 50 -1.12 17.14 10.23
N ASP A 51 -2.18 17.13 11.05
CA ASP A 51 -3.36 16.30 10.82
C ASP A 51 -3.99 16.48 9.41
N PRO A 52 -4.08 17.71 8.85
CA PRO A 52 -4.52 17.90 7.47
C PRO A 52 -3.59 17.28 6.42
N GLU A 53 -2.28 17.34 6.60
CA GLU A 53 -1.30 16.74 5.67
C GLU A 53 -1.38 15.21 5.72
N ILE A 54 -1.56 14.63 6.91
CA ILE A 54 -1.79 13.18 7.07
C ILE A 54 -3.09 12.76 6.36
N HIS A 55 -4.15 13.55 6.48
CA HIS A 55 -5.38 13.30 5.75
C HIS A 55 -5.19 13.39 4.23
N GLN A 56 -4.43 14.37 3.72
CA GLN A 56 -4.09 14.46 2.29
C GLN A 56 -3.32 13.24 1.80
N LEU A 57 -2.37 12.74 2.57
CA LEU A 57 -1.68 11.49 2.24
C LEU A 57 -2.64 10.30 2.17
N ALA A 58 -3.61 10.21 3.07
CA ALA A 58 -4.62 9.16 3.07
C ALA A 58 -5.57 9.27 1.86
N LEU A 59 -5.95 10.49 1.46
CA LEU A 59 -6.74 10.72 0.24
C LEU A 59 -5.97 10.29 -1.01
N LEU A 60 -4.66 10.57 -1.06
CA LEU A 60 -3.81 10.16 -2.17
C LEU A 60 -3.69 8.64 -2.26
N TRP A 61 -3.53 7.97 -1.12
CA TRP A 61 -3.53 6.51 -1.03
C TRP A 61 -4.86 5.94 -1.52
N PHE A 62 -5.97 6.47 -0.99
CA PHE A 62 -7.32 6.01 -1.32
C PHE A 62 -7.64 6.15 -2.81
N HIS A 63 -7.28 7.28 -3.41
CA HIS A 63 -7.45 7.49 -4.84
C HIS A 63 -6.75 6.40 -5.67
N GLY A 64 -5.49 6.10 -5.36
CA GLY A 64 -4.74 5.05 -6.05
C GLY A 64 -5.32 3.65 -5.82
N TYR A 65 -5.78 3.38 -4.60
CA TYR A 65 -6.40 2.11 -4.24
C TYR A 65 -7.74 1.90 -4.95
N GLU A 66 -8.60 2.92 -5.01
CA GLU A 66 -9.86 2.89 -5.74
C GLU A 66 -9.66 2.71 -7.25
N GLN A 67 -8.67 3.39 -7.83
CA GLN A 67 -8.33 3.19 -9.24
C GLN A 67 -7.91 1.74 -9.52
N GLN A 68 -7.04 1.18 -8.68
CA GLN A 68 -6.63 -0.21 -8.82
C GLN A 68 -7.79 -1.20 -8.63
N SER A 69 -8.68 -0.94 -7.69
CA SER A 69 -9.88 -1.76 -7.45
C SER A 69 -10.81 -1.78 -8.66
N ARG A 70 -11.01 -0.62 -9.30
CA ARG A 70 -11.81 -0.51 -10.52
C ARG A 70 -11.19 -1.23 -11.70
N ASP A 71 -9.88 -1.02 -11.92
CA ASP A 71 -9.17 -1.68 -13.01
C ASP A 71 -9.22 -3.20 -12.89
N LYS A 72 -9.17 -3.72 -11.67
CA LYS A 72 -9.37 -5.15 -11.40
C LYS A 72 -10.81 -5.57 -11.66
N GLY A 73 -11.79 -4.82 -11.17
CA GLY A 73 -13.21 -5.08 -11.36
C GLY A 73 -13.65 -5.03 -12.83
N LEU A 74 -13.11 -4.10 -13.61
CA LEU A 74 -13.38 -4.01 -15.06
C LEU A 74 -12.77 -5.18 -15.85
N ARG A 75 -11.69 -5.78 -15.35
CA ARG A 75 -11.04 -6.94 -16.00
C ARG A 75 -11.69 -8.28 -15.67
N LEU A 76 -12.44 -8.34 -14.57
CA LEU A 76 -13.16 -9.52 -14.17
C LEU A 76 -14.57 -9.42 -14.78
N ASN A 77 -14.80 -10.04 -15.93
CA ASN A 77 -16.16 -10.33 -16.41
C ASN A 77 -16.77 -11.34 -15.43
N PHE A 78 -17.33 -10.83 -14.33
CA PHE A 78 -18.01 -11.69 -13.36
C PHE A 78 -19.21 -12.37 -14.01
N ASP A 79 -19.27 -13.68 -13.87
CA ASP A 79 -20.51 -14.41 -14.10
C ASP A 79 -21.52 -13.88 -13.05
N PRO A 80 -22.76 -13.54 -13.46
CA PRO A 80 -23.80 -13.17 -12.50
C PRO A 80 -23.98 -14.16 -11.35
N SER A 81 -23.67 -15.45 -11.55
CA SER A 81 -23.71 -16.48 -10.52
C SER A 81 -22.60 -16.35 -9.47
N GLU A 82 -21.52 -15.59 -9.74
CA GLU A 82 -20.40 -15.37 -8.82
C GLU A 82 -20.57 -14.10 -7.98
N ILE A 83 -21.53 -13.23 -8.31
CA ILE A 83 -21.73 -11.94 -7.64
C ILE A 83 -22.04 -12.14 -6.16
N ASP A 84 -22.89 -13.09 -5.82
CA ASP A 84 -23.26 -13.37 -4.43
C ASP A 84 -22.06 -13.82 -3.60
N ASP A 85 -21.18 -14.65 -4.16
CA ASP A 85 -19.95 -15.10 -3.51
C ASP A 85 -18.97 -13.92 -3.30
N ILE A 86 -18.86 -13.03 -4.29
CA ILE A 86 -18.03 -11.84 -4.19
C ILE A 86 -18.55 -10.89 -3.11
N ILE A 87 -19.86 -10.66 -3.06
CA ILE A 87 -20.49 -9.82 -2.03
C ILE A 87 -20.21 -10.41 -0.65
N HIS A 88 -20.35 -11.73 -0.51
CA HIS A 88 -20.08 -12.41 0.75
C HIS A 88 -18.62 -12.23 1.21
N ILE A 89 -17.66 -12.35 0.30
CA ILE A 89 -16.23 -12.07 0.60
C ILE A 89 -16.03 -10.63 1.05
N LEU A 90 -16.64 -9.67 0.34
CA LEU A 90 -16.56 -8.25 0.70
C LEU A 90 -17.19 -7.95 2.07
N GLU A 91 -18.23 -8.68 2.46
CA GLU A 91 -18.83 -8.57 3.80
C GLU A 91 -17.90 -9.08 4.90
N ILE A 92 -17.19 -10.17 4.65
CA ILE A 92 -16.17 -10.68 5.57
C ILE A 92 -15.04 -9.66 5.70
N ASP A 93 -14.54 -9.12 4.59
CA ASP A 93 -13.48 -8.11 4.59
C ASP A 93 -13.91 -6.85 5.36
N GLU A 94 -15.15 -6.37 5.15
CA GLU A 94 -15.68 -5.22 5.89
C GLU A 94 -15.78 -5.53 7.40
N TYR A 95 -16.26 -6.70 7.76
CA TYR A 95 -16.35 -7.13 9.15
C TYR A 95 -14.97 -7.17 9.81
N ASP A 96 -13.98 -7.78 9.15
CA ASP A 96 -12.63 -7.90 9.66
C ASP A 96 -11.96 -6.52 9.82
N LEU A 97 -12.12 -5.62 8.85
CA LEU A 97 -11.60 -4.25 8.91
C LEU A 97 -12.21 -3.44 10.07
N ARG A 98 -13.47 -3.70 10.43
CA ARG A 98 -14.11 -3.08 11.59
C ARG A 98 -13.57 -3.58 12.93
N GLN A 99 -12.94 -4.77 12.95
CA GLN A 99 -12.27 -5.33 14.12
C GLN A 99 -10.86 -4.72 14.27
N SER A 100 -10.78 -3.41 14.47
CA SER A 100 -9.51 -2.64 14.50
C SER A 100 -8.50 -3.13 15.54
N THR A 101 -8.93 -3.90 16.54
CA THR A 101 -8.07 -4.52 17.55
C THR A 101 -7.57 -5.92 17.15
N ASN A 102 -8.07 -6.48 16.04
CA ASN A 102 -7.60 -7.77 15.55
C ASN A 102 -6.17 -7.62 15.01
N PRO A 103 -5.20 -8.43 15.50
CA PRO A 103 -3.80 -8.34 15.06
C PRO A 103 -3.61 -8.52 13.55
N ASN A 104 -4.41 -9.36 12.90
CA ASN A 104 -4.34 -9.59 11.45
C ASN A 104 -4.80 -8.34 10.68
N THR A 105 -5.90 -7.71 11.11
CA THR A 105 -6.39 -6.45 10.53
C THR A 105 -5.36 -5.35 10.69
N LEU A 106 -4.80 -5.21 11.91
CA LEU A 106 -3.77 -4.21 12.18
C LEU A 106 -2.54 -4.43 11.30
N ALA A 107 -2.06 -5.67 11.18
CA ALA A 107 -0.92 -6.01 10.32
C ALA A 107 -1.20 -5.71 8.84
N TRP A 108 -2.41 -5.95 8.37
CA TRP A 108 -2.81 -5.65 6.99
C TRP A 108 -2.85 -4.14 6.72
N VAL A 109 -3.44 -3.36 7.63
CA VAL A 109 -3.47 -1.90 7.55
C VAL A 109 -2.05 -1.32 7.58
N GLN A 110 -1.21 -1.76 8.54
CA GLN A 110 0.17 -1.32 8.66
C GLN A 110 1.01 -1.66 7.43
N LYS A 111 0.81 -2.83 6.83
CA LYS A 111 1.48 -3.22 5.59
C LYS A 111 1.15 -2.22 4.47
N ASN A 112 -0.13 -1.94 4.24
CA ASN A 112 -0.56 -0.99 3.21
C ASN A 112 -0.03 0.43 3.46
N ALA A 113 -0.08 0.88 4.72
CA ALA A 113 0.47 2.17 5.12
C ALA A 113 1.97 2.26 4.85
N ASN A 114 2.76 1.26 5.26
CA ASN A 114 4.20 1.25 5.10
C ASN A 114 4.63 1.18 3.62
N GLU A 115 3.97 0.35 2.81
CA GLU A 115 4.24 0.25 1.37
C GLU A 115 4.00 1.60 0.67
N PHE A 116 2.93 2.29 1.05
CA PHE A 116 2.63 3.61 0.48
C PHE A 116 3.61 4.68 0.94
N LEU A 117 3.90 4.79 2.24
CA LEU A 117 4.87 5.75 2.77
C LEU A 117 6.25 5.56 2.12
N GLN A 118 6.68 4.31 1.95
CA GLN A 118 7.91 3.98 1.24
C GLN A 118 7.88 4.45 -0.22
N TYR A 119 6.76 4.23 -0.91
CA TYR A 119 6.59 4.68 -2.30
C TYR A 119 6.64 6.20 -2.44
N GLN A 120 6.09 6.94 -1.46
CA GLN A 120 6.08 8.40 -1.43
C GLN A 120 7.36 9.01 -0.86
N ASN A 121 8.34 8.20 -0.39
CA ASN A 121 9.53 8.63 0.33
C ASN A 121 9.23 9.46 1.59
N VAL A 122 8.11 9.19 2.25
CA VAL A 122 7.71 9.79 3.52
C VAL A 122 8.09 8.84 4.65
N SER A 123 8.75 9.36 5.69
CA SER A 123 9.12 8.60 6.89
C SER A 123 8.34 9.14 8.08
N LEU A 124 7.43 8.34 8.63
CA LEU A 124 6.76 8.61 9.89
C LEU A 124 7.34 7.72 10.97
N ASP A 125 7.38 8.21 12.21
CA ASP A 125 7.73 7.39 13.36
C ASP A 125 6.62 6.35 13.58
N SER A 126 6.95 5.07 13.42
CA SER A 126 6.00 3.95 13.55
C SER A 126 5.36 3.82 14.93
N THR A 127 5.90 4.49 15.93
CA THR A 127 5.37 4.58 17.30
C THR A 127 4.75 5.94 17.61
N GLY A 128 4.78 6.84 16.63
CA GLY A 128 4.29 8.21 16.76
C GLY A 128 2.80 8.34 16.46
N ARG A 129 2.20 9.42 17.00
CA ARG A 129 0.78 9.76 16.79
C ARG A 129 0.45 9.93 15.31
N GLU A 130 1.35 10.51 14.52
CA GLU A 130 1.15 10.74 13.09
C GLU A 130 0.97 9.42 12.32
N TYR A 131 1.77 8.40 12.64
CA TYR A 131 1.64 7.08 12.04
C TYR A 131 0.34 6.38 12.45
N GLU A 132 -0.03 6.46 13.73
CA GLU A 132 -1.29 5.90 14.22
C GLU A 132 -2.49 6.56 13.54
N LEU A 133 -2.46 7.90 13.38
CA LEU A 133 -3.51 8.64 12.69
C LEU A 133 -3.57 8.24 11.20
N PHE A 134 -2.42 8.12 10.55
CA PHE A 134 -2.36 7.67 9.16
C PHE A 134 -2.94 6.27 8.99
N CYS A 135 -2.55 5.30 9.83
CA CYS A 135 -3.10 3.95 9.83
C CYS A 135 -4.63 3.95 10.06
N SER A 136 -5.13 4.83 10.93
CA SER A 136 -6.57 4.99 11.16
C SER A 136 -7.29 5.45 9.89
N TYR A 137 -6.74 6.42 9.16
CA TYR A 137 -7.30 6.83 7.87
C TYR A 137 -7.22 5.73 6.82
N ILE A 138 -6.11 4.99 6.73
CA ILE A 138 -5.97 3.85 5.80
C ILE A 138 -7.05 2.79 6.09
N ASN A 139 -7.26 2.43 7.36
CA ASN A 139 -8.32 1.47 7.72
C ASN A 139 -9.71 1.95 7.30
N ARG A 140 -10.04 3.20 7.57
CA ARG A 140 -11.32 3.81 7.15
C ARG A 140 -11.47 3.83 5.63
N ALA A 141 -10.41 4.16 4.91
CA ALA A 141 -10.37 4.16 3.45
C ALA A 141 -10.57 2.75 2.87
N MET A 142 -10.00 1.73 3.49
CA MET A 142 -10.21 0.33 3.09
C MET A 142 -11.68 -0.09 3.28
N ILE A 143 -12.30 0.26 4.40
CA ILE A 143 -13.73 0.02 4.64
C ILE A 143 -14.58 0.73 3.58
N GLU A 144 -14.28 1.99 3.30
CA GLU A 144 -14.97 2.77 2.27
C GLU A 144 -14.87 2.09 0.90
N SER A 145 -13.67 1.62 0.51
CA SER A 145 -13.46 0.94 -0.76
C SER A 145 -14.22 -0.38 -0.87
N VAL A 146 -14.27 -1.14 0.21
CA VAL A 146 -15.06 -2.40 0.25
C VAL A 146 -16.54 -2.10 0.02
N ARG A 147 -17.09 -1.09 0.68
CA ARG A 147 -18.50 -0.69 0.49
C ARG A 147 -18.78 -0.24 -0.93
N ARG A 148 -17.95 0.63 -1.49
CA ARG A 148 -18.07 1.06 -2.89
C ARG A 148 -17.95 -0.12 -3.86
N SER A 149 -17.16 -1.14 -3.52
CA SER A 149 -17.06 -2.35 -4.33
C SER A 149 -18.33 -3.18 -4.29
N LYS A 150 -18.98 -3.29 -3.13
CA LYS A 150 -20.30 -3.94 -3.00
C LYS A 150 -21.35 -3.23 -3.84
N ASP A 151 -21.45 -1.91 -3.76
CA ASP A 151 -22.42 -1.13 -4.54
C ASP A 151 -22.19 -1.32 -6.04
N ARG A 152 -20.93 -1.35 -6.47
CA ARG A 152 -20.58 -1.65 -7.87
C ARG A 152 -21.03 -3.06 -8.30
N CYS A 153 -20.89 -4.06 -7.44
CA CYS A 153 -21.38 -5.42 -7.70
C CYS A 153 -22.91 -5.46 -7.82
N LEU A 154 -23.61 -4.62 -7.08
CA LEU A 154 -25.07 -4.48 -7.13
C LEU A 154 -25.57 -3.62 -8.31
N GLY A 155 -24.65 -3.06 -9.11
CA GLY A 155 -25.00 -2.24 -10.26
C GLY A 155 -25.44 -0.81 -9.86
N GLU A 156 -25.18 -0.39 -8.64
CA GLU A 156 -25.49 0.96 -8.18
C GLU A 156 -24.53 1.97 -8.80
N SER A 157 -25.09 2.93 -9.55
CA SER A 157 -24.36 4.05 -10.12
C SER A 157 -24.59 5.32 -9.28
N GLY A 158 -23.55 6.11 -9.04
CA GLY A 158 -23.67 7.33 -8.25
C GLY A 158 -23.47 7.09 -6.75
N ILE A 159 -22.49 6.27 -6.42
CA ILE A 159 -22.14 5.89 -5.05
C ILE A 159 -21.82 7.14 -4.24
N GLU A 160 -22.68 7.44 -3.26
CA GLU A 160 -22.36 8.41 -2.22
C GLU A 160 -21.28 7.85 -1.31
N SER A 161 -20.37 8.70 -0.85
CA SER A 161 -19.34 8.29 0.09
C SER A 161 -19.97 7.98 1.45
N TYR A 162 -19.68 6.81 1.97
CA TYR A 162 -20.10 6.40 3.32
C TYR A 162 -19.31 7.12 4.41
N ASP A 163 -18.08 7.53 4.10
CA ASP A 163 -17.22 8.30 4.99
C ASP A 163 -16.91 9.67 4.37
N GLN A 164 -17.35 10.73 5.06
CA GLN A 164 -17.17 12.12 4.62
C GLN A 164 -15.71 12.50 4.40
N ALA A 165 -14.78 11.85 5.10
CA ALA A 165 -13.35 12.08 4.91
C ALA A 165 -12.88 11.75 3.49
N PHE A 166 -13.60 10.87 2.76
CA PHE A 166 -13.27 10.41 1.41
C PHE A 166 -14.27 10.87 0.35
N ALA A 167 -15.22 11.75 0.70
CA ALA A 167 -16.25 12.23 -0.22
C ALA A 167 -15.69 12.94 -1.45
N ALA A 168 -14.52 13.59 -1.31
CA ALA A 168 -13.86 14.28 -2.42
C ALA A 168 -13.20 13.33 -3.43
N VAL A 169 -13.00 12.04 -3.06
CA VAL A 169 -12.36 11.05 -3.94
C VAL A 169 -13.42 10.35 -4.76
N ASN A 170 -13.66 10.89 -5.96
CA ASN A 170 -14.43 10.24 -7.01
C ASN A 170 -13.47 9.64 -8.04
N ALA A 171 -13.93 8.68 -8.81
CA ALA A 171 -13.12 8.05 -9.85
C ALA A 171 -12.62 9.00 -10.92
N ASP A 172 -13.41 10.05 -11.18
CA ASP A 172 -13.13 11.05 -12.21
C ASP A 172 -12.47 12.30 -11.61
N ALA A 173 -12.24 12.32 -10.28
CA ALA A 173 -11.57 13.44 -9.63
C ALA A 173 -10.07 13.47 -9.98
N PRO A 174 -9.48 14.65 -10.19
CA PRO A 174 -8.04 14.76 -10.36
C PRO A 174 -7.31 14.20 -9.13
N LYS A 175 -6.15 13.58 -9.36
CA LYS A 175 -5.33 13.03 -8.29
C LYS A 175 -4.99 14.12 -7.27
N PRO A 176 -5.20 13.89 -5.96
CA PRO A 176 -4.77 14.83 -4.92
C PRO A 176 -3.27 15.11 -5.02
N GLU A 177 -2.88 16.36 -4.78
CA GLU A 177 -1.47 16.73 -4.72
C GLU A 177 -0.85 16.31 -3.38
N LEU A 178 0.46 16.00 -3.41
CA LEU A 178 1.21 15.73 -2.19
C LEU A 178 1.32 17.04 -1.38
N PRO A 179 1.22 16.96 -0.05
CA PRO A 179 1.42 18.10 0.84
C PRO A 179 2.86 18.61 0.81
#